data_4dd9334eb4227941a704096b9398b671
#
_entry.id   4dd9334eb4227941a704096b9398b671
#
_cell.length_a   1.000
_cell.length_b   1.000
_cell.length_c   1.000
_cell.angle_alpha   90.00
_cell.angle_beta   90.00
_cell.angle_gamma   90.00
#
_symmetry.space_group_name_H-M   'P 1'
#
loop_
_entity.id
_entity.type
_entity.pdbx_description
1 polymer ?
#
loop_
_entity_poly.entity_id
_entity_poly.type
_entity_poly.pdbx_seq_one_letter_code
_entity_poly.pdbx_strand_id
1 'polypeptide(L)'
;MKAVSKLVDTASKVLDIPNSTVNVNPWTGLRPSSPDGLPYIGPLSNAPRVIMATGHGMLGTMMAMGTAALVADQIAGRSTSRETLKFSPSRP
;
A
#
# COMPACT_ATOMS: atom_id res chain seq x y z
N MET A 1 -10.96 -22.42 -1.10
CA MET A 1 -12.35 -22.37 -1.63
C MET A 1 -13.32 -21.64 -0.69
N LYS A 2 -13.37 -21.97 0.61
CA LYS A 2 -14.25 -21.25 1.58
C LYS A 2 -14.04 -19.73 1.67
N ALA A 3 -12.81 -19.24 1.47
CA ALA A 3 -12.51 -17.81 1.50
C ALA A 3 -13.08 -17.06 0.29
N VAL A 4 -13.04 -17.68 -0.90
CA VAL A 4 -13.54 -17.09 -2.14
C VAL A 4 -15.07 -16.98 -2.10
N SER A 5 -15.78 -18.05 -1.69
CA SER A 5 -17.23 -17.99 -1.55
C SER A 5 -17.66 -16.91 -0.55
N LYS A 6 -16.99 -16.82 0.60
CA LYS A 6 -17.27 -15.78 1.59
C LYS A 6 -17.07 -14.37 1.07
N LEU A 7 -16.04 -14.15 0.23
CA LEU A 7 -15.79 -12.85 -0.40
C LEU A 7 -16.90 -12.49 -1.38
N VAL A 8 -17.33 -13.44 -2.23
CA VAL A 8 -18.43 -13.25 -3.18
C VAL A 8 -19.73 -12.97 -2.44
N ASP A 9 -20.07 -13.76 -1.41
CA ASP A 9 -21.27 -13.57 -0.60
C ASP A 9 -21.29 -12.20 0.09
N THR A 10 -20.13 -11.75 0.58
CA THR A 10 -20.02 -10.43 1.22
C THR A 10 -20.19 -9.29 0.20
N ALA A 11 -19.56 -9.42 -0.96
CA ALA A 11 -19.67 -8.44 -2.02
C ALA A 11 -21.10 -8.34 -2.58
N SER A 12 -21.81 -9.47 -2.71
CA SER A 12 -23.20 -9.54 -3.18
C SER A 12 -24.21 -8.85 -2.27
N LYS A 13 -23.84 -8.57 -1.00
CA LYS A 13 -24.67 -7.78 -0.08
C LYS A 13 -24.66 -6.28 -0.38
N VAL A 14 -23.65 -5.81 -1.10
CA VAL A 14 -23.39 -4.39 -1.35
C VAL A 14 -23.51 -4.09 -2.85
N LEU A 15 -23.17 -5.05 -3.69
CA LEU A 15 -23.14 -4.92 -5.14
C LEU A 15 -24.04 -5.96 -5.77
N ASP A 16 -24.77 -5.56 -6.82
CA ASP A 16 -25.49 -6.51 -7.68
C ASP A 16 -24.48 -7.21 -8.60
N ILE A 17 -24.07 -8.41 -8.21
CA ILE A 17 -23.08 -9.20 -8.94
C ILE A 17 -23.81 -10.25 -9.78
N PRO A 18 -23.79 -10.16 -11.12
CA PRO A 18 -24.42 -11.14 -11.98
C PRO A 18 -23.83 -12.55 -11.76
N ASN A 19 -24.69 -13.58 -11.73
CA ASN A 19 -24.28 -14.97 -11.56
C ASN A 19 -23.27 -15.46 -12.63
N SER A 20 -23.22 -14.80 -13.79
CA SER A 20 -22.24 -15.07 -14.86
C SER A 20 -20.80 -14.69 -14.54
N THR A 21 -20.58 -13.85 -13.49
CA THR A 21 -19.24 -13.45 -13.04
C THR A 21 -18.58 -14.47 -12.09
N VAL A 22 -19.22 -15.61 -11.83
CA VAL A 22 -18.72 -16.63 -10.89
C VAL A 22 -17.49 -17.40 -11.42
N ASN A 23 -17.03 -17.13 -12.63
CA ASN A 23 -15.78 -17.69 -13.17
C ASN A 23 -14.57 -16.83 -12.71
N VAL A 24 -14.44 -16.66 -11.39
CA VAL A 24 -13.28 -16.01 -10.79
C VAL A 24 -12.10 -16.98 -10.71
N ASN A 25 -10.97 -16.58 -11.24
CA ASN A 25 -9.71 -17.29 -11.06
C ASN A 25 -9.01 -16.74 -9.82
N PRO A 26 -9.17 -17.36 -8.64
CA PRO A 26 -8.62 -16.84 -7.40
C PRO A 26 -7.10 -16.99 -7.40
N TRP A 27 -6.41 -15.97 -6.94
CA TRP A 27 -4.98 -16.01 -6.73
C TRP A 27 -4.63 -15.48 -5.34
N THR A 28 -3.47 -15.84 -4.84
CA THR A 28 -2.94 -15.37 -3.56
C THR A 28 -1.57 -14.76 -3.75
N GLY A 29 -1.21 -13.84 -2.85
CA GLY A 29 0.09 -13.19 -2.86
C GLY A 29 0.48 -12.71 -1.47
N LEU A 30 1.76 -12.42 -1.29
CA LEU A 30 2.28 -11.84 -0.06
C LEU A 30 2.06 -10.34 -0.06
N ARG A 31 1.66 -9.80 1.09
CA ARG A 31 1.59 -8.35 1.30
C ARG A 31 2.92 -7.83 1.79
N PRO A 32 3.44 -6.71 1.27
CA PRO A 32 4.67 -6.11 1.76
C PRO A 32 4.41 -5.49 3.13
N SER A 33 4.99 -6.08 4.17
CA SER A 33 4.88 -5.60 5.56
C SER A 33 6.24 -5.18 6.08
N SER A 34 6.26 -4.14 6.90
CA SER A 34 7.42 -3.72 7.67
C SER A 34 7.32 -4.25 9.10
N PRO A 35 8.43 -4.33 9.86
CA PRO A 35 8.43 -4.82 11.24
C PRO A 35 7.55 -4.00 12.19
N ASP A 36 7.44 -2.69 11.97
CA ASP A 36 6.66 -1.76 12.79
C ASP A 36 5.27 -1.46 12.24
N GLY A 37 4.90 -2.06 11.10
CA GLY A 37 3.61 -1.84 10.45
C GLY A 37 3.46 -0.52 9.70
N LEU A 38 4.50 0.35 9.70
CA LEU A 38 4.49 1.61 8.97
C LEU A 38 5.21 1.46 7.62
N PRO A 39 4.72 2.10 6.54
CA PRO A 39 5.41 2.02 5.25
C PRO A 39 6.78 2.71 5.31
N TYR A 40 7.67 2.31 4.39
CA TYR A 40 8.91 3.00 4.11
C TYR A 40 8.70 3.95 2.94
N ILE A 41 8.77 5.26 3.18
CA ILE A 41 8.61 6.30 2.16
C ILE A 41 9.73 7.31 2.32
N GLY A 42 10.68 7.32 1.38
CA GLY A 42 11.76 8.28 1.42
C GLY A 42 13.04 7.79 0.76
N PRO A 43 14.06 8.68 0.70
CA PRO A 43 15.34 8.34 0.13
C PRO A 43 16.12 7.34 0.99
N LEU A 44 16.90 6.49 0.34
CA LEU A 44 17.84 5.62 1.02
C LEU A 44 19.07 6.42 1.48
N SER A 45 19.55 6.15 2.69
CA SER A 45 20.72 6.85 3.25
C SER A 45 22.01 6.60 2.46
N ASN A 46 22.18 5.39 1.93
CA ASN A 46 23.34 5.00 1.13
C ASN A 46 23.15 5.24 -0.38
N ALA A 47 21.96 5.62 -0.82
CA ALA A 47 21.63 5.92 -2.21
C ALA A 47 20.55 7.02 -2.29
N PRO A 48 20.88 8.29 -2.02
CA PRO A 48 19.88 9.35 -1.85
C PRO A 48 19.02 9.65 -3.09
N ARG A 49 19.44 9.18 -4.25
CA ARG A 49 18.66 9.29 -5.51
C ARG A 49 17.62 8.18 -5.68
N VAL A 50 17.64 7.18 -4.80
CA VAL A 50 16.66 6.09 -4.79
C VAL A 50 15.65 6.38 -3.69
N ILE A 51 14.39 6.55 -4.07
CA ILE A 51 13.28 6.79 -3.15
C ILE A 51 12.50 5.48 -3.01
N MET A 52 12.37 4.98 -1.78
CA MET A 52 11.51 3.85 -1.47
C MET A 52 10.07 4.31 -1.27
N ALA A 53 9.12 3.47 -1.70
CA ALA A 53 7.70 3.61 -1.39
C ALA A 53 7.11 2.20 -1.29
N THR A 54 7.21 1.57 -0.12
CA THR A 54 6.84 0.16 0.09
C THR A 54 6.41 -0.11 1.53
N GLY A 55 5.95 -1.32 1.80
CA GLY A 55 5.64 -1.75 3.17
C GLY A 55 4.26 -1.31 3.67
N HIS A 56 3.33 -0.96 2.77
CA HIS A 56 1.99 -0.46 3.12
C HIS A 56 1.02 -1.54 3.65
N GLY A 57 1.42 -2.82 3.64
CA GLY A 57 0.59 -3.94 4.09
C GLY A 57 -0.74 -4.02 3.34
N MET A 58 -1.85 -3.93 4.08
CA MET A 58 -3.21 -3.96 3.51
C MET A 58 -3.70 -2.61 2.98
N LEU A 59 -2.99 -1.52 3.29
CA LEU A 59 -3.48 -0.14 3.08
C LEU A 59 -2.89 0.53 1.84
N GLY A 60 -2.18 -0.21 0.98
CA GLY A 60 -1.47 0.35 -0.17
C GLY A 60 -2.36 1.20 -1.09
N THR A 61 -3.54 0.72 -1.45
CA THR A 61 -4.48 1.45 -2.31
C THR A 61 -5.01 2.72 -1.60
N MET A 62 -5.36 2.61 -0.32
CA MET A 62 -5.90 3.74 0.46
C MET A 62 -4.84 4.83 0.70
N MET A 63 -3.58 4.44 0.88
CA MET A 63 -2.47 5.36 1.13
C MET A 63 -1.79 5.86 -0.15
N ALA A 64 -2.19 5.39 -1.33
CA ALA A 64 -1.51 5.68 -2.59
C ALA A 64 -1.38 7.19 -2.87
N MET A 65 -2.44 7.95 -2.66
CA MET A 65 -2.43 9.40 -2.91
C MET A 65 -1.52 10.15 -1.95
N GLY A 66 -1.55 9.81 -0.66
CA GLY A 66 -0.65 10.40 0.35
C GLY A 66 0.81 10.05 0.09
N THR A 67 1.09 8.79 -0.26
CA THR A 67 2.44 8.34 -0.65
C THR A 67 2.93 9.08 -1.89
N ALA A 68 2.10 9.24 -2.92
CA ALA A 68 2.45 9.97 -4.13
C ALA A 68 2.81 11.44 -3.84
N ALA A 69 2.03 12.10 -2.98
CA ALA A 69 2.32 13.48 -2.57
C ALA A 69 3.68 13.58 -1.86
N LEU A 70 3.97 12.69 -0.91
CA LEU A 70 5.26 12.66 -0.21
C LEU A 70 6.45 12.42 -1.15
N VAL A 71 6.32 11.47 -2.07
CA VAL A 71 7.37 11.18 -3.06
C VAL A 71 7.58 12.37 -3.99
N ALA A 72 6.50 13.00 -4.47
CA ALA A 72 6.58 14.19 -5.32
C ALA A 72 7.26 15.37 -4.60
N ASP A 73 6.95 15.58 -3.33
CA ASP A 73 7.59 16.64 -2.52
C ASP A 73 9.08 16.38 -2.35
N GLN A 74 9.48 15.15 -2.10
CA GLN A 74 10.89 14.77 -1.98
C GLN A 74 11.65 14.95 -3.30
N ILE A 75 11.07 14.57 -4.42
CA ILE A 75 11.68 14.75 -5.74
C ILE A 75 11.83 16.24 -6.07
N ALA A 76 10.84 17.05 -5.71
CA ALA A 76 10.85 18.50 -5.94
C ALA A 76 11.69 19.28 -4.93
N GLY A 77 12.28 18.62 -3.93
CA GLY A 77 13.04 19.28 -2.86
C GLY A 77 12.19 20.16 -1.93
N ARG A 78 10.87 19.91 -1.87
CA ARG A 78 9.98 20.63 -0.95
C ARG A 78 10.15 20.10 0.47
N SER A 79 9.99 20.99 1.44
CA SER A 79 10.07 20.62 2.86
C SER A 79 8.92 19.69 3.23
N THR A 80 9.24 18.55 3.82
CA THR A 80 8.27 17.61 4.39
C THR A 80 8.13 17.89 5.90
N SER A 81 6.95 17.63 6.46
CA SER A 81 6.72 17.82 7.89
C SER A 81 7.53 16.81 8.72
N ARG A 82 7.81 17.16 9.99
CA ARG A 82 8.49 16.24 10.94
C ARG A 82 7.73 14.91 11.12
N GLU A 83 6.43 14.92 10.96
CA GLU A 83 5.60 13.72 11.09
C GLU A 83 5.90 12.68 10.01
N THR A 84 6.40 13.11 8.85
CA THR A 84 6.78 12.20 7.76
C THR A 84 8.08 11.46 8.00
N LEU A 85 8.91 11.91 8.96
CA LEU A 85 10.15 11.22 9.34
C LEU A 85 9.92 9.80 9.87
N LYS A 86 8.75 9.54 10.44
CA LYS A 86 8.36 8.18 10.86
C LYS A 86 8.26 7.17 9.72
N PHE A 87 8.17 7.65 8.48
CA PHE A 87 8.16 6.80 7.29
C PHE A 87 9.54 6.64 6.66
N SER A 88 10.56 7.30 7.18
CA SER A 88 11.92 7.22 6.63
C SER A 88 12.43 5.77 6.58
N PRO A 89 13.07 5.35 5.46
CA PRO A 89 13.75 4.06 5.39
C PRO A 89 14.88 3.90 6.41
N SER A 90 15.42 5.02 6.92
CA SER A 90 16.51 5.07 7.91
C SER A 90 16.01 5.13 9.36
N ARG A 91 14.71 5.00 9.59
CA ARG A 91 14.19 4.93 10.97
C ARG A 91 14.68 3.67 11.68
N PRO A 92 14.86 3.70 12.99
CA PRO A 92 15.30 2.56 13.77
C PRO A 92 14.32 1.39 13.71
#